data_d6c8db86bc3e55be0aef14c70165039c
#
_entry.id   d6c8db86bc3e55be0aef14c70165039c
#
_cell.length_a   1.000
_cell.length_b   1.000
_cell.length_c   1.000
_cell.angle_alpha   90.00
_cell.angle_beta   90.00
_cell.angle_gamma   90.00
#
_symmetry.space_group_name_H-M   'P 1'
#
loop_
_entity.id
_entity.type
_entity.pdbx_description
1 polymer ?
#
loop_
_entity_poly.entity_id
_entity_poly.type
_entity_poly.pdbx_seq_one_letter_code
_entity_poly.pdbx_strand_id
1 'polypeptide(L)'
;MKKNEHIKRWGEKPYYSLDYYLKKTFGEKIYKVALDGGMSCPNRDGTVSTGGCIFCSNGGSGDFAIKHDKDNDITRQIETGINSLKANEKFVGEKFIAYFQSFSNTYAPVSYLEDIFLQAIDHPLISALSIGTRPDCFSSEIYDLIERLNHIKPVWVELGLQTKHEKTAGFINRGYTLEVFEKAVHELRKRNITVIV
;
A
#
# COMPACT_ATOMS: atom_id res chain seq x y z
N MET A 1 20.38 1.31 43.91
CA MET A 1 19.50 0.26 43.32
C MET A 1 18.92 0.81 42.03
N LYS A 2 19.39 0.35 40.84
CA LYS A 2 18.79 0.71 39.56
C LYS A 2 17.44 0.00 39.48
N LYS A 3 16.33 0.78 39.36
CA LYS A 3 15.02 0.23 39.02
C LYS A 3 15.15 -0.49 37.69
N ASN A 4 14.96 -1.80 37.67
CA ASN A 4 14.72 -2.55 36.44
C ASN A 4 13.38 -2.06 35.87
N GLU A 5 13.40 -1.05 35.03
CA GLU A 5 12.26 -0.72 34.19
C GLU A 5 12.04 -1.93 33.30
N HIS A 6 10.94 -2.63 33.50
CA HIS A 6 10.51 -3.72 32.62
C HIS A 6 10.21 -3.11 31.24
N ILE A 7 11.21 -3.18 30.34
CA ILE A 7 11.02 -2.76 28.95
C ILE A 7 9.93 -3.63 28.36
N LYS A 8 8.81 -2.99 27.97
CA LYS A 8 7.71 -3.67 27.30
C LYS A 8 8.24 -4.32 26.02
N ARG A 9 7.95 -5.59 25.82
CA ARG A 9 8.38 -6.36 24.66
C ARG A 9 7.16 -6.88 23.89
N TRP A 10 7.33 -6.95 22.57
CA TRP A 10 6.36 -7.54 21.65
C TRP A 10 7.04 -8.72 20.93
N GLY A 11 6.85 -9.92 21.49
CA GLY A 11 7.71 -11.06 21.22
C GLY A 11 9.13 -10.79 21.76
N GLU A 12 10.13 -10.97 20.92
CA GLU A 12 11.54 -10.75 21.29
C GLU A 12 11.99 -9.28 21.11
N LYS A 13 11.16 -8.42 20.47
CA LYS A 13 11.54 -7.05 20.12
C LYS A 13 11.06 -6.02 21.14
N PRO A 14 11.85 -4.95 21.40
CA PRO A 14 11.44 -3.85 22.27
C PRO A 14 10.49 -2.85 21.57
N TYR A 15 9.98 -3.17 20.39
CA TYR A 15 9.04 -2.36 19.63
C TYR A 15 7.98 -3.22 18.96
N TYR A 16 6.82 -2.61 18.66
CA TYR A 16 5.69 -3.25 18.00
C TYR A 16 5.97 -3.38 16.48
N SER A 17 6.55 -4.50 16.07
CA SER A 17 6.92 -4.72 14.68
C SER A 17 5.73 -5.14 13.82
N LEU A 18 5.80 -4.87 12.50
CA LEU A 18 4.79 -5.35 11.55
C LEU A 18 4.67 -6.88 11.58
N ASP A 19 5.78 -7.62 11.67
CA ASP A 19 5.77 -9.08 11.79
C ASP A 19 4.99 -9.56 13.04
N TYR A 20 5.17 -8.88 14.19
CA TYR A 20 4.42 -9.19 15.39
C TYR A 20 2.91 -8.90 15.22
N TYR A 21 2.58 -7.74 14.64
CA TYR A 21 1.21 -7.38 14.33
C TYR A 21 0.54 -8.40 13.41
N LEU A 22 1.21 -8.79 12.32
CA LEU A 22 0.70 -9.75 11.34
C LEU A 22 0.45 -11.12 11.96
N LYS A 23 1.42 -11.65 12.70
CA LYS A 23 1.26 -12.93 13.42
C LYS A 23 0.12 -12.89 14.42
N LYS A 24 -0.03 -11.78 15.14
CA LYS A 24 -1.13 -11.60 16.10
C LYS A 24 -2.50 -11.52 15.41
N THR A 25 -2.58 -10.87 14.26
CA THR A 25 -3.84 -10.61 13.55
C THR A 25 -4.28 -11.81 12.72
N PHE A 26 -3.34 -12.47 12.04
CA PHE A 26 -3.64 -13.52 11.05
C PHE A 26 -3.21 -14.92 11.48
N GLY A 27 -2.53 -15.05 12.63
CA GLY A 27 -2.10 -16.32 13.20
C GLY A 27 -0.77 -16.85 12.65
N GLU A 28 -0.23 -16.27 11.59
CA GLU A 28 0.98 -16.71 10.92
C GLU A 28 1.81 -15.54 10.34
N LYS A 29 3.00 -15.84 9.85
CA LYS A 29 3.80 -14.89 9.11
C LYS A 29 3.17 -14.65 7.73
N ILE A 30 2.99 -13.37 7.38
CA ILE A 30 2.44 -12.96 6.09
C ILE A 30 3.48 -12.16 5.31
N TYR A 31 3.48 -12.33 3.99
CA TYR A 31 4.34 -11.62 3.05
C TYR A 31 3.52 -10.72 2.13
N LYS A 32 4.10 -9.58 1.75
CA LYS A 32 3.55 -8.73 0.70
C LYS A 32 3.97 -9.26 -0.68
N VAL A 33 3.00 -9.35 -1.58
CA VAL A 33 3.23 -9.56 -3.02
C VAL A 33 3.06 -8.21 -3.68
N ALA A 34 4.14 -7.68 -4.24
CA ALA A 34 4.13 -6.38 -4.91
C ALA A 34 3.47 -6.49 -6.29
N LEU A 35 2.45 -5.66 -6.52
CA LEU A 35 1.62 -5.64 -7.72
C LEU A 35 1.74 -4.27 -8.42
N ASP A 36 1.65 -4.30 -9.73
CA ASP A 36 1.49 -3.14 -10.58
C ASP A 36 0.07 -3.15 -11.17
N GLY A 37 -0.74 -2.16 -10.81
CA GLY A 37 -2.10 -2.02 -11.32
C GLY A 37 -2.18 -1.24 -12.63
N GLY A 38 -1.07 -0.90 -13.27
CA GLY A 38 -1.03 -0.14 -14.52
C GLY A 38 -1.38 1.34 -14.39
N MET A 39 -1.48 1.88 -13.17
CA MET A 39 -1.75 3.30 -12.95
C MET A 39 -0.54 4.18 -13.26
N SER A 40 -0.81 5.47 -13.45
CA SER A 40 0.18 6.53 -13.57
C SER A 40 0.28 7.33 -12.25
N CYS A 41 0.91 8.49 -12.33
CA CYS A 41 1.01 9.44 -11.23
C CYS A 41 0.77 10.86 -11.73
N PRO A 42 -0.16 11.64 -11.12
CA PRO A 42 -0.46 13.00 -11.57
C PRO A 42 0.75 13.94 -11.47
N ASN A 43 1.75 13.57 -10.68
CA ASN A 43 3.02 14.31 -10.57
C ASN A 43 4.02 13.97 -11.70
N ARG A 44 3.62 13.12 -12.65
CA ARG A 44 4.44 12.70 -13.81
C ARG A 44 3.80 12.94 -15.15
N ASP A 45 2.48 12.81 -15.25
CA ASP A 45 1.74 12.90 -16.51
C ASP A 45 1.33 14.34 -16.90
N GLY A 46 1.70 15.32 -16.10
CA GLY A 46 1.42 16.74 -16.34
C GLY A 46 0.16 17.27 -15.66
N THR A 47 -0.62 16.42 -14.99
CA THR A 47 -1.84 16.85 -14.27
C THR A 47 -1.51 17.78 -13.09
N VAL A 48 -0.51 17.41 -12.29
CA VAL A 48 0.02 18.22 -11.17
C VAL A 48 1.39 18.78 -11.55
N SER A 49 2.30 17.92 -12.03
CA SER A 49 3.65 18.28 -12.44
C SER A 49 4.21 17.24 -13.41
N THR A 50 5.40 17.49 -13.95
CA THR A 50 6.15 16.54 -14.77
C THR A 50 7.37 16.03 -14.04
N GLY A 51 7.86 14.82 -14.38
CA GLY A 51 9.08 14.25 -13.83
C GLY A 51 8.95 13.54 -12.47
N GLY A 52 7.89 13.78 -11.72
CA GLY A 52 7.64 13.13 -10.43
C GLY A 52 8.44 13.71 -9.25
N CYS A 53 8.41 13.02 -8.12
CA CYS A 53 9.22 13.35 -6.95
C CYS A 53 10.68 12.96 -7.19
N ILE A 54 11.64 13.74 -6.64
CA ILE A 54 13.09 13.54 -6.89
C ILE A 54 13.63 12.18 -6.40
N PHE A 55 12.94 11.54 -5.48
CA PHE A 55 13.31 10.24 -4.93
C PHE A 55 12.60 9.05 -5.62
N CYS A 56 11.70 9.33 -6.57
CA CYS A 56 10.89 8.30 -7.20
C CYS A 56 11.60 7.74 -8.43
N SER A 57 11.83 6.43 -8.46
CA SER A 57 12.40 5.72 -9.61
C SER A 57 11.52 5.81 -10.88
N ASN A 58 12.05 5.42 -12.02
CA ASN A 58 11.27 5.32 -13.26
C ASN A 58 10.09 4.33 -13.13
N GLY A 59 10.20 3.32 -12.26
CA GLY A 59 9.13 2.37 -11.93
C GLY A 59 8.11 2.86 -10.90
N GLY A 60 8.12 4.16 -10.52
CA GLY A 60 7.14 4.71 -9.60
C GLY A 60 7.16 4.07 -8.22
N SER A 61 8.35 3.71 -7.69
CA SER A 61 8.56 2.93 -6.46
C SER A 61 8.09 1.46 -6.54
N GLY A 62 7.76 0.99 -7.75
CA GLY A 62 7.34 -0.39 -8.02
C GLY A 62 8.43 -1.24 -8.67
N ASP A 63 9.72 -0.99 -8.38
CA ASP A 63 10.85 -1.66 -9.03
C ASP A 63 10.86 -3.19 -8.83
N PHE A 64 10.17 -3.69 -7.82
CA PHE A 64 10.01 -5.12 -7.52
C PHE A 64 8.65 -5.69 -7.90
N ALA A 65 7.72 -4.86 -8.40
CA ALA A 65 6.43 -5.33 -8.88
C ALA A 65 6.56 -5.92 -10.27
N ILE A 66 5.77 -6.97 -10.54
CA ILE A 66 5.64 -7.51 -11.89
C ILE A 66 4.84 -6.48 -12.69
N LYS A 67 5.38 -6.05 -13.83
CA LYS A 67 4.74 -5.04 -14.67
C LYS A 67 3.38 -5.52 -15.16
N HIS A 68 2.41 -4.63 -15.06
CA HIS A 68 1.09 -4.85 -15.64
C HIS A 68 1.17 -4.77 -17.18
N ASP A 69 0.66 -5.79 -17.84
CA ASP A 69 0.48 -5.83 -19.29
C ASP A 69 -0.70 -6.75 -19.65
N LYS A 70 -0.97 -6.92 -20.95
CA LYS A 70 -2.10 -7.74 -21.42
C LYS A 70 -2.03 -9.22 -21.01
N ASP A 71 -0.82 -9.71 -20.73
CA ASP A 71 -0.54 -11.09 -20.38
C ASP A 71 -0.35 -11.29 -18.87
N ASN A 72 -0.25 -10.20 -18.10
CA ASN A 72 -0.01 -10.17 -16.66
C ASN A 72 -1.12 -9.39 -15.92
N ASP A 73 -2.33 -9.96 -15.87
CA ASP A 73 -3.39 -9.46 -15.00
C ASP A 73 -3.03 -9.62 -13.51
N ILE A 74 -3.86 -9.09 -12.64
CA ILE A 74 -3.59 -9.07 -11.20
C ILE A 74 -3.48 -10.49 -10.63
N THR A 75 -4.33 -11.40 -11.06
CA THR A 75 -4.30 -12.80 -10.61
C THR A 75 -2.96 -13.45 -10.95
N ARG A 76 -2.51 -13.30 -12.19
CA ARG A 76 -1.23 -13.86 -12.65
C ARG A 76 -0.02 -13.23 -11.95
N GLN A 77 -0.06 -11.93 -11.69
CA GLN A 77 0.97 -11.25 -10.88
C GLN A 77 1.04 -11.83 -9.47
N ILE A 78 -0.13 -12.07 -8.82
CA ILE A 78 -0.20 -12.68 -7.50
C ILE A 78 0.42 -14.08 -7.51
N GLU A 79 0.00 -14.94 -8.43
CA GLU A 79 0.51 -16.31 -8.55
C GLU A 79 2.03 -16.34 -8.78
N THR A 80 2.53 -15.49 -9.68
CA THR A 80 3.97 -15.39 -9.98
C THR A 80 4.75 -14.89 -8.76
N GLY A 81 4.25 -13.86 -8.06
CA GLY A 81 4.87 -13.33 -6.85
C GLY A 81 4.88 -14.36 -5.71
N ILE A 82 3.79 -15.10 -5.50
CA ILE A 82 3.71 -16.18 -4.52
C ILE A 82 4.71 -17.29 -4.85
N ASN A 83 4.79 -17.73 -6.09
CA ASN A 83 5.73 -18.76 -6.51
C ASN A 83 7.18 -18.33 -6.28
N SER A 84 7.53 -17.08 -6.58
CA SER A 84 8.85 -16.51 -6.31
C SER A 84 9.18 -16.49 -4.81
N LEU A 85 8.22 -16.16 -3.95
CA LEU A 85 8.41 -16.17 -2.50
C LEU A 85 8.58 -17.60 -1.97
N LYS A 86 7.76 -18.54 -2.43
CA LYS A 86 7.80 -19.96 -2.05
C LYS A 86 9.07 -20.68 -2.51
N ALA A 87 9.73 -20.20 -3.54
CA ALA A 87 11.03 -20.73 -3.99
C ALA A 87 12.17 -20.49 -2.97
N ASN A 88 11.96 -19.63 -1.99
CA ASN A 88 12.95 -19.42 -0.92
C ASN A 88 12.79 -20.50 0.16
N GLU A 89 13.86 -21.26 0.44
CA GLU A 89 13.86 -22.32 1.46
C GLU A 89 13.46 -21.85 2.88
N LYS A 90 13.61 -20.56 3.19
CA LYS A 90 13.21 -19.96 4.48
C LYS A 90 11.76 -19.47 4.50
N PHE A 91 11.01 -19.71 3.43
CA PHE A 91 9.61 -19.33 3.37
C PHE A 91 8.78 -20.17 4.34
N VAL A 92 7.89 -19.49 5.09
CA VAL A 92 6.94 -20.13 6.01
C VAL A 92 5.61 -19.37 5.95
N GLY A 93 4.49 -20.10 6.03
CA GLY A 93 3.13 -19.55 5.98
C GLY A 93 2.48 -19.72 4.61
N GLU A 94 1.18 -19.46 4.55
CA GLU A 94 0.37 -19.68 3.36
C GLU A 94 -0.45 -18.47 2.94
N LYS A 95 -0.39 -17.37 3.70
CA LYS A 95 -1.19 -16.16 3.48
C LYS A 95 -0.34 -14.99 3.01
N PHE A 96 -0.93 -14.15 2.19
CA PHE A 96 -0.25 -13.01 1.57
C PHE A 96 -1.08 -11.74 1.67
N ILE A 97 -0.42 -10.62 1.49
CA ILE A 97 -1.02 -9.30 1.29
C ILE A 97 -0.79 -8.92 -0.16
N ALA A 98 -1.86 -8.63 -0.89
CA ALA A 98 -1.76 -8.02 -2.21
C ALA A 98 -1.39 -6.53 -2.02
N TYR A 99 -0.21 -6.14 -2.50
CA TYR A 99 0.32 -4.80 -2.29
C TYR A 99 0.47 -4.06 -3.62
N PHE A 100 -0.45 -3.17 -3.92
CA PHE A 100 -0.35 -2.24 -5.05
C PHE A 100 0.64 -1.14 -4.69
N GLN A 101 1.80 -1.17 -5.31
CA GLN A 101 2.93 -0.31 -4.96
C GLN A 101 3.32 0.69 -6.04
N SER A 102 3.23 0.31 -7.32
CA SER A 102 3.69 1.15 -8.44
C SER A 102 2.84 2.42 -8.60
N PHE A 103 3.50 3.59 -8.61
CA PHE A 103 2.86 4.89 -8.86
C PHE A 103 1.77 5.28 -7.83
N SER A 104 0.58 5.68 -8.31
CA SER A 104 -0.53 6.16 -7.46
C SER A 104 -1.76 5.29 -7.67
N ASN A 105 -1.94 4.29 -6.81
CA ASN A 105 -2.87 3.19 -7.04
C ASN A 105 -4.36 3.51 -6.80
N THR A 106 -4.70 4.78 -6.64
CA THR A 106 -6.08 5.30 -6.70
C THR A 106 -6.26 6.31 -7.85
N TYR A 107 -5.27 6.45 -8.73
CA TYR A 107 -5.29 7.39 -9.84
C TYR A 107 -5.75 6.69 -11.14
N ALA A 108 -7.01 6.28 -11.15
CA ALA A 108 -7.68 5.68 -12.31
C ALA A 108 -9.20 5.78 -12.15
N PRO A 109 -10.01 5.48 -13.19
CA PRO A 109 -11.46 5.39 -13.09
C PRO A 109 -11.88 4.36 -12.03
N VAL A 110 -12.94 4.67 -11.26
CA VAL A 110 -13.41 3.81 -10.15
C VAL A 110 -13.74 2.39 -10.61
N SER A 111 -14.37 2.24 -11.78
CA SER A 111 -14.68 0.92 -12.33
C SER A 111 -13.46 0.07 -12.61
N TYR A 112 -12.37 0.68 -13.08
CA TYR A 112 -11.10 -0.01 -13.28
C TYR A 112 -10.45 -0.41 -11.96
N LEU A 113 -10.45 0.51 -10.97
CA LEU A 113 -9.94 0.21 -9.63
C LEU A 113 -10.71 -0.92 -8.96
N GLU A 114 -12.04 -0.91 -9.08
CA GLU A 114 -12.90 -1.96 -8.55
C GLU A 114 -12.56 -3.33 -9.15
N ASP A 115 -12.40 -3.40 -10.47
CA ASP A 115 -12.06 -4.65 -11.16
C ASP A 115 -10.72 -5.22 -10.66
N ILE A 116 -9.64 -4.44 -10.67
CA ILE A 116 -8.31 -4.93 -10.27
C ILE A 116 -8.21 -5.25 -8.77
N PHE A 117 -8.90 -4.48 -7.92
CA PHE A 117 -8.89 -4.74 -6.48
C PHE A 117 -9.73 -5.96 -6.11
N LEU A 118 -10.84 -6.21 -6.82
CA LEU A 118 -11.63 -7.43 -6.64
C LEU A 118 -10.85 -8.66 -7.08
N GLN A 119 -10.15 -8.63 -8.22
CA GLN A 119 -9.26 -9.73 -8.62
C GLN A 119 -8.26 -10.08 -7.52
N ALA A 120 -7.68 -9.06 -6.84
CA ALA A 120 -6.75 -9.30 -5.75
C ALA A 120 -7.42 -9.83 -4.49
N ILE A 121 -8.56 -9.25 -4.09
CA ILE A 121 -9.28 -9.63 -2.87
C ILE A 121 -9.87 -11.02 -2.97
N ASP A 122 -10.40 -11.40 -4.13
CA ASP A 122 -11.04 -12.71 -4.34
C ASP A 122 -10.05 -13.87 -4.38
N HIS A 123 -8.76 -13.57 -4.57
CA HIS A 123 -7.74 -14.62 -4.58
C HIS A 123 -7.66 -15.34 -3.21
N PRO A 124 -7.73 -16.70 -3.16
CA PRO A 124 -7.89 -17.45 -1.92
C PRO A 124 -6.72 -17.29 -0.93
N LEU A 125 -5.51 -17.08 -1.42
CA LEU A 125 -4.32 -16.93 -0.58
C LEU A 125 -4.08 -15.47 -0.11
N ILE A 126 -4.87 -14.51 -0.60
CA ILE A 126 -4.77 -13.10 -0.16
C ILE A 126 -5.66 -12.89 1.07
N SER A 127 -5.06 -12.39 2.12
CA SER A 127 -5.74 -12.12 3.41
C SER A 127 -5.99 -10.63 3.67
N ALA A 128 -5.32 -9.76 2.96
CA ALA A 128 -5.50 -8.32 3.05
C ALA A 128 -5.04 -7.63 1.76
N LEU A 129 -5.55 -6.43 1.52
CA LEU A 129 -5.14 -5.55 0.44
C LEU A 129 -4.37 -4.37 1.02
N SER A 130 -3.26 -3.99 0.41
CA SER A 130 -2.49 -2.78 0.74
C SER A 130 -2.36 -1.92 -0.51
N ILE A 131 -2.75 -0.64 -0.41
CA ILE A 131 -2.81 0.28 -1.54
C ILE A 131 -1.88 1.46 -1.27
N GLY A 132 -0.72 1.48 -1.93
CA GLY A 132 0.20 2.62 -1.89
C GLY A 132 -0.27 3.72 -2.83
N THR A 133 -0.53 4.93 -2.33
CA THR A 133 -1.05 6.01 -3.15
C THR A 133 -0.72 7.40 -2.61
N ARG A 134 -1.08 8.41 -3.40
CA ARG A 134 -0.99 9.84 -3.05
C ARG A 134 -2.30 10.29 -2.39
N PRO A 135 -2.24 11.21 -1.41
CA PRO A 135 -3.42 11.72 -0.71
C PRO A 135 -4.33 12.60 -1.60
N ASP A 136 -3.80 13.14 -2.70
CA ASP A 136 -4.53 13.96 -3.67
C ASP A 136 -5.20 13.15 -4.81
N CYS A 137 -5.16 11.80 -4.73
CA CYS A 137 -5.77 10.90 -5.71
C CYS A 137 -7.03 10.20 -5.16
N PHE A 138 -7.91 10.94 -4.48
CA PHE A 138 -9.17 10.40 -3.96
C PHE A 138 -10.36 11.23 -4.41
N SER A 139 -11.40 10.55 -4.88
CA SER A 139 -12.76 11.08 -4.98
C SER A 139 -13.66 10.44 -3.91
N SER A 140 -14.89 10.93 -3.75
CA SER A 140 -15.89 10.30 -2.86
C SER A 140 -16.11 8.84 -3.22
N GLU A 141 -16.23 8.54 -4.50
CA GLU A 141 -16.49 7.19 -5.01
C GLU A 141 -15.32 6.24 -4.74
N ILE A 142 -14.08 6.74 -4.75
CA ILE A 142 -12.88 5.94 -4.40
C ILE A 142 -12.87 5.61 -2.90
N TYR A 143 -13.21 6.58 -2.04
CA TYR A 143 -13.36 6.30 -0.61
C TYR A 143 -14.45 5.25 -0.35
N ASP A 144 -15.59 5.35 -1.02
CA ASP A 144 -16.71 4.43 -0.88
C ASP A 144 -16.35 3.04 -1.44
N LEU A 145 -15.58 2.95 -2.53
CA LEU A 145 -15.04 1.69 -3.04
C LEU A 145 -14.15 1.02 -2.00
N ILE A 146 -13.16 1.74 -1.45
CA ILE A 146 -12.23 1.19 -0.45
C ILE A 146 -12.97 0.72 0.80
N GLU A 147 -13.99 1.45 1.23
CA GLU A 147 -14.85 1.07 2.35
C GLU A 147 -15.58 -0.26 2.06
N ARG A 148 -16.20 -0.41 0.88
CA ARG A 148 -16.84 -1.69 0.48
C ARG A 148 -15.84 -2.84 0.46
N LEU A 149 -14.65 -2.64 -0.11
CA LEU A 149 -13.60 -3.68 -0.14
C LEU A 149 -13.14 -4.07 1.27
N ASN A 150 -13.06 -3.11 2.20
CA ASN A 150 -12.66 -3.37 3.58
C ASN A 150 -13.68 -4.22 4.36
N HIS A 151 -14.94 -4.29 3.90
CA HIS A 151 -15.92 -5.23 4.44
C HIS A 151 -15.71 -6.68 3.95
N ILE A 152 -14.99 -6.88 2.86
CA ILE A 152 -14.67 -8.21 2.31
C ILE A 152 -13.42 -8.77 2.99
N LYS A 153 -12.31 -8.04 2.90
CA LYS A 153 -11.04 -8.33 3.58
C LYS A 153 -10.39 -7.03 4.05
N PRO A 154 -9.54 -7.05 5.10
CA PRO A 154 -8.86 -5.85 5.58
C PRO A 154 -8.14 -5.10 4.45
N VAL A 155 -8.40 -3.79 4.35
CA VAL A 155 -7.72 -2.90 3.40
C VAL A 155 -6.89 -1.89 4.17
N TRP A 156 -5.64 -1.74 3.76
CA TRP A 156 -4.72 -0.71 4.24
C TRP A 156 -4.42 0.27 3.13
N VAL A 157 -4.42 1.54 3.45
CA VAL A 157 -3.99 2.61 2.53
C VAL A 157 -2.67 3.17 3.03
N GLU A 158 -1.62 3.04 2.20
CA GLU A 158 -0.29 3.57 2.49
C GLU A 158 -0.15 4.95 1.81
N LEU A 159 -0.17 6.00 2.63
CA LEU A 159 -0.11 7.39 2.16
C LEU A 159 1.29 7.96 2.31
N GLY A 160 1.86 8.45 1.23
CA GLY A 160 3.15 9.10 1.26
C GLY A 160 3.06 10.50 1.87
N LEU A 161 3.48 10.70 3.14
CA LEU A 161 3.67 12.04 3.71
C LEU A 161 5.01 12.64 3.32
N GLN A 162 6.05 11.84 3.38
CA GLN A 162 7.47 12.17 3.14
C GLN A 162 8.03 13.20 4.12
N THR A 163 7.36 14.33 4.30
CA THR A 163 7.72 15.40 5.23
C THR A 163 6.53 16.28 5.57
N LYS A 164 6.49 16.83 6.78
CA LYS A 164 5.52 17.85 7.19
C LYS A 164 5.98 19.29 6.84
N HIS A 165 7.22 19.46 6.43
CA HIS A 165 7.81 20.79 6.15
C HIS A 165 7.57 21.15 4.68
N GLU A 166 6.79 22.19 4.41
CA GLU A 166 6.43 22.63 3.06
C GLU A 166 7.64 23.00 2.19
N LYS A 167 8.68 23.62 2.78
CA LYS A 167 9.92 23.92 2.07
C LYS A 167 10.59 22.63 1.53
N THR A 168 10.64 21.59 2.36
CA THR A 168 11.18 20.28 1.94
C THR A 168 10.25 19.60 0.95
N ALA A 169 8.93 19.69 1.14
CA ALA A 169 7.94 19.17 0.21
C ALA A 169 8.08 19.77 -1.19
N GLY A 170 8.30 21.10 -1.27
CA GLY A 170 8.60 21.78 -2.53
C GLY A 170 9.92 21.32 -3.15
N PHE A 171 10.98 21.20 -2.34
CA PHE A 171 12.30 20.73 -2.82
C PHE A 171 12.24 19.31 -3.42
N ILE A 172 11.52 18.40 -2.79
CA ILE A 172 11.37 17.02 -3.30
C ILE A 172 10.31 16.89 -4.39
N ASN A 173 9.69 17.96 -4.81
CA ASN A 173 8.61 18.01 -5.81
C ASN A 173 7.44 17.07 -5.43
N ARG A 174 6.96 17.12 -4.17
CA ARG A 174 5.87 16.26 -3.69
C ARG A 174 4.54 16.55 -4.38
N GLY A 175 4.23 17.83 -4.64
CA GLY A 175 3.08 18.27 -5.44
C GLY A 175 1.73 18.32 -4.73
N TYR A 176 1.67 18.14 -3.40
CA TYR A 176 0.48 18.36 -2.55
C TYR A 176 0.87 18.94 -1.19
N THR A 177 -0.08 19.61 -0.53
CA THR A 177 0.12 20.25 0.77
C THR A 177 -0.09 19.26 1.94
N LEU A 178 0.35 19.63 3.13
CA LEU A 178 0.07 18.87 4.36
C LEU A 178 -1.43 18.77 4.62
N GLU A 179 -2.20 19.83 4.35
CA GLU A 179 -3.65 19.86 4.53
C GLU A 179 -4.36 18.78 3.68
N VAL A 180 -3.94 18.59 2.42
CA VAL A 180 -4.48 17.52 1.56
C VAL A 180 -4.20 16.15 2.15
N PHE A 181 -3.01 15.94 2.72
CA PHE A 181 -2.67 14.69 3.39
C PHE A 181 -3.55 14.47 4.64
N GLU A 182 -3.69 15.48 5.50
CA GLU A 182 -4.49 15.39 6.72
C GLU A 182 -5.97 15.10 6.43
N LYS A 183 -6.53 15.74 5.39
CA LYS A 183 -7.89 15.48 4.91
C LYS A 183 -8.06 14.03 4.46
N ALA A 184 -7.14 13.50 3.65
CA ALA A 184 -7.21 12.11 3.20
C ALA A 184 -7.14 11.12 4.39
N VAL A 185 -6.24 11.35 5.35
CA VAL A 185 -6.15 10.54 6.57
C VAL A 185 -7.47 10.59 7.36
N HIS A 186 -8.05 11.77 7.52
CA HIS A 186 -9.32 11.95 8.23
C HIS A 186 -10.45 11.17 7.58
N GLU A 187 -10.62 11.31 6.25
CA GLU A 187 -11.69 10.63 5.50
C GLU A 187 -11.55 9.10 5.51
N LEU A 188 -10.33 8.57 5.42
CA LEU A 188 -10.07 7.14 5.53
C LEU A 188 -10.38 6.61 6.93
N ARG A 189 -9.92 7.31 7.98
CA ARG A 189 -10.17 6.91 9.37
C ARG A 189 -11.64 6.95 9.75
N LYS A 190 -12.39 7.94 9.25
CA LYS A 190 -13.85 8.04 9.43
C LYS A 190 -14.59 6.81 8.90
N ARG A 191 -14.04 6.15 7.90
CA ARG A 191 -14.53 4.90 7.29
C ARG A 191 -13.91 3.64 7.88
N ASN A 192 -13.19 3.75 9.01
CA ASN A 192 -12.47 2.65 9.66
C ASN A 192 -11.40 1.98 8.78
N ILE A 193 -10.86 2.71 7.80
CA ILE A 193 -9.76 2.23 6.98
C ILE A 193 -8.43 2.43 7.71
N THR A 194 -7.61 1.39 7.74
CA THR A 194 -6.26 1.46 8.31
C THR A 194 -5.34 2.28 7.40
N VAL A 195 -4.75 3.35 7.97
CA VAL A 195 -3.80 4.21 7.26
C VAL A 195 -2.38 3.91 7.75
N ILE A 196 -1.48 3.70 6.81
CA ILE A 196 -0.03 3.58 7.01
C ILE A 196 0.63 4.83 6.41
N VAL A 197 1.63 5.38 7.11
CA VAL A 197 2.36 6.60 6.71
C VAL A 197 3.85 6.31 6.67
#